data_60f41aa65fa9bd0509416deebf420fb4
#
_entry.id   60f41aa65fa9bd0509416deebf420fb4
#
_cell.length_a   1.000
_cell.length_b   1.000
_cell.length_c   1.000
_cell.angle_alpha   90.00
_cell.angle_beta   90.00
_cell.angle_gamma   90.00
#
_symmetry.space_group_name_H-M   'P 1'
#
loop_
_entity.id
_entity.type
_entity.pdbx_description
1 polymer ?
#
loop_
_entity_poly.entity_id
_entity_poly.type
_entity_poly.pdbx_seq_one_letter_code
_entity_poly.pdbx_strand_id
1 'polypeptide(L)'
;MTVMCAGGGATCAEVRDERGSAAATGRAGAAAGGRVRLPQVPCAVSRHDAALRTVSDACVDVPVEHEINVFAEGAPLMRITCTPDHLRELIVGRLFSEGFVDALDDIAALDISDDGSTAYVAFAPVRATGGARRDAAEVVPTYGVPGRPFRAGERRSQVEPVPWSVDEVYSLARMFAADTPVHLATGGAHSCYLALGGEVLFWCEDLGRHNALDKVIGHALLAGVDLARATVFSSGRIPADMVGKVIRSGIPVLVTKAVPTDLAVRMARDARLTLICQARPDSLKVFNDPLA
;
A
#
# COMPACT_ATOMS: atom_id res chain seq x y z
N MET A 1 16.55 -12.43 18.62
CA MET A 1 16.09 -11.76 19.86
C MET A 1 14.87 -12.53 20.32
N THR A 2 15.00 -13.32 21.37
CA THR A 2 13.91 -14.17 21.89
C THR A 2 12.97 -13.26 22.67
N VAL A 3 11.74 -13.10 22.20
CA VAL A 3 10.69 -12.39 22.93
C VAL A 3 10.17 -13.35 24.00
N MET A 4 10.53 -13.13 25.24
CA MET A 4 9.94 -13.83 26.38
C MET A 4 8.59 -13.20 26.71
N CYS A 5 7.50 -13.94 26.51
CA CYS A 5 6.21 -13.60 27.07
C CYS A 5 6.20 -13.96 28.56
N ALA A 6 5.78 -13.03 29.41
CA ALA A 6 5.63 -13.25 30.84
C ALA A 6 4.40 -14.15 31.10
N GLY A 7 4.65 -15.43 31.40
CA GLY A 7 3.66 -16.44 31.76
C GLY A 7 4.09 -17.79 31.18
N GLY A 8 4.47 -18.77 32.00
CA GLY A 8 5.14 -20.04 31.73
C GLY A 8 4.52 -20.96 30.67
N GLY A 9 4.36 -20.48 29.45
CA GLY A 9 3.95 -21.22 28.26
C GLY A 9 5.12 -21.38 27.30
N ALA A 10 5.07 -22.37 26.40
CA ALA A 10 6.07 -22.66 25.39
C ALA A 10 6.43 -21.43 24.55
N THR A 11 7.69 -21.27 24.17
CA THR A 11 8.12 -20.18 23.28
C THR A 11 7.63 -20.44 21.84
N CYS A 12 7.42 -19.37 21.06
CA CYS A 12 7.02 -19.52 19.63
C CYS A 12 8.01 -20.36 18.81
N ALA A 13 9.27 -20.49 19.25
CA ALA A 13 10.27 -21.37 18.62
C ALA A 13 9.96 -22.86 18.86
N GLU A 14 9.53 -23.24 20.07
CA GLU A 14 9.21 -24.62 20.43
C GLU A 14 7.93 -25.11 19.70
N VAL A 15 6.96 -24.22 19.49
CA VAL A 15 5.71 -24.56 18.77
C VAL A 15 5.93 -24.74 17.26
N ARG A 16 6.96 -24.11 16.66
CA ARG A 16 7.28 -24.26 15.22
C ARG A 16 8.02 -25.54 14.86
N ASP A 17 8.82 -26.09 15.78
CA ASP A 17 9.60 -27.33 15.52
C ASP A 17 8.71 -28.57 15.32
N GLU A 18 7.49 -28.55 15.84
CA GLU A 18 6.53 -29.67 15.67
C GLU A 18 5.77 -29.64 14.33
N ARG A 19 5.86 -28.56 13.54
CA ARG A 19 5.14 -28.39 12.26
C ARG A 19 6.10 -27.99 11.12
N GLY A 20 6.90 -28.91 10.67
CA GLY A 20 7.76 -28.90 9.48
C GLY A 20 7.78 -27.60 8.63
N SER A 21 9.00 -27.10 8.41
CA SER A 21 9.36 -25.93 7.62
C SER A 21 8.62 -25.84 6.28
N ALA A 22 7.83 -24.80 6.08
CA ALA A 22 7.44 -24.34 4.76
C ALA A 22 8.50 -23.34 4.27
N ALA A 23 9.30 -23.74 3.30
CA ALA A 23 10.32 -22.92 2.69
C ALA A 23 9.69 -21.79 1.88
N ALA A 24 9.88 -20.56 2.32
CA ALA A 24 9.58 -19.37 1.54
C ALA A 24 10.72 -19.10 0.55
N THR A 25 10.55 -19.51 -0.71
CA THR A 25 11.40 -19.06 -1.82
C THR A 25 10.72 -17.90 -2.54
N GLY A 26 10.87 -16.68 -2.02
CA GLY A 26 10.57 -15.45 -2.74
C GLY A 26 11.87 -14.77 -3.15
N ARG A 27 12.13 -14.61 -4.44
CA ARG A 27 13.26 -13.82 -4.95
C ARG A 27 13.04 -12.35 -4.61
N ALA A 28 13.69 -11.88 -3.56
CA ALA A 28 13.87 -10.45 -3.31
C ALA A 28 15.08 -9.97 -4.11
N GLY A 29 14.89 -8.96 -4.95
CA GLY A 29 15.97 -8.22 -5.60
C GLY A 29 16.86 -7.57 -4.54
N ALA A 30 18.16 -7.84 -4.59
CA ALA A 30 19.15 -7.34 -3.65
C ALA A 30 19.35 -5.82 -3.83
N ALA A 31 18.95 -5.04 -2.83
CA ALA A 31 19.40 -3.67 -2.63
C ALA A 31 20.16 -3.58 -1.29
N ALA A 32 21.22 -2.78 -1.33
CA ALA A 32 22.27 -2.58 -0.33
C ALA A 32 21.91 -2.69 1.15
N GLY A 33 22.58 -3.57 1.85
CA GLY A 33 23.23 -3.44 3.18
C GLY A 33 22.42 -3.13 4.43
N GLY A 34 21.09 -2.96 4.42
CA GLY A 34 20.27 -2.77 5.62
C GLY A 34 19.71 -4.10 6.14
N ARG A 35 19.62 -4.26 7.45
CA ARG A 35 18.90 -5.40 8.05
C ARG A 35 17.45 -5.37 7.58
N VAL A 36 17.08 -6.27 6.67
CA VAL A 36 15.68 -6.46 6.25
C VAL A 36 14.87 -6.84 7.50
N ARG A 37 14.02 -5.95 7.97
CA ARG A 37 13.03 -6.27 9.01
C ARG A 37 11.93 -7.09 8.36
N LEU A 38 11.62 -8.23 8.95
CA LEU A 38 10.48 -9.03 8.48
C LEU A 38 9.19 -8.25 8.71
N PRO A 39 8.24 -8.27 7.77
CA PRO A 39 6.97 -7.56 7.89
C PRO A 39 6.01 -8.20 8.89
N GLN A 40 6.37 -9.37 9.44
CA GLN A 40 5.58 -10.12 10.43
C GLN A 40 6.48 -10.80 11.45
N VAL A 41 5.95 -11.01 12.66
CA VAL A 41 6.64 -11.69 13.76
C VAL A 41 5.72 -12.71 14.43
N PRO A 42 6.27 -13.83 14.96
CA PRO A 42 5.50 -14.80 15.71
C PRO A 42 5.05 -14.24 17.07
N CYS A 43 3.80 -14.51 17.44
CA CYS A 43 3.20 -14.14 18.70
C CYS A 43 2.57 -15.36 19.36
N ALA A 44 2.88 -15.59 20.65
CA ALA A 44 2.24 -16.63 21.44
C ALA A 44 0.82 -16.22 21.82
N VAL A 45 -0.14 -17.12 21.64
CA VAL A 45 -1.56 -16.88 21.95
C VAL A 45 -2.19 -18.08 22.59
N SER A 46 -3.26 -17.88 23.38
CA SER A 46 -4.16 -18.97 23.82
C SER A 46 -5.30 -19.10 22.82
N ARG A 47 -5.40 -20.25 22.19
CA ARG A 47 -6.49 -20.59 21.27
C ARG A 47 -7.62 -21.26 22.02
N HIS A 48 -8.82 -20.70 21.92
CA HIS A 48 -10.05 -21.26 22.46
C HIS A 48 -10.85 -21.90 21.34
N ASP A 49 -11.14 -23.19 21.48
CA ASP A 49 -12.03 -23.91 20.56
C ASP A 49 -13.41 -24.06 21.18
N ALA A 50 -14.41 -23.42 20.55
CA ALA A 50 -15.77 -23.39 21.07
C ALA A 50 -16.49 -24.75 20.95
N ALA A 51 -16.19 -25.54 19.92
CA ALA A 51 -16.81 -26.84 19.70
C ALA A 51 -16.25 -27.89 20.66
N LEU A 52 -14.93 -27.88 20.87
CA LEU A 52 -14.24 -28.81 21.74
C LEU A 52 -14.19 -28.35 23.20
N ARG A 53 -14.53 -27.06 23.45
CA ARG A 53 -14.41 -26.40 24.78
C ARG A 53 -13.01 -26.54 25.38
N THR A 54 -11.97 -26.47 24.55
CA THR A 54 -10.58 -26.60 24.94
C THR A 54 -9.84 -25.28 24.78
N VAL A 55 -8.77 -25.14 25.56
CA VAL A 55 -7.81 -24.04 25.46
C VAL A 55 -6.46 -24.68 25.19
N SER A 56 -5.74 -24.18 24.20
CA SER A 56 -4.39 -24.65 23.86
C SER A 56 -3.49 -23.47 23.52
N ASP A 57 -2.21 -23.61 23.82
CA ASP A 57 -1.21 -22.65 23.38
C ASP A 57 -0.97 -22.79 21.88
N ALA A 58 -0.83 -21.65 21.21
CA ALA A 58 -0.54 -21.58 19.79
C ALA A 58 0.44 -20.43 19.50
N CYS A 59 1.06 -20.48 18.34
CA CYS A 59 1.86 -19.38 17.82
C CYS A 59 1.27 -18.93 16.47
N VAL A 60 0.98 -17.65 16.34
CA VAL A 60 0.47 -17.03 15.12
C VAL A 60 1.40 -15.91 14.69
N ASP A 61 1.47 -15.65 13.40
CA ASP A 61 2.19 -14.48 12.90
C ASP A 61 1.30 -13.25 13.00
N VAL A 62 1.88 -12.14 13.45
CA VAL A 62 1.24 -10.82 13.46
C VAL A 62 2.06 -9.85 12.61
N PRO A 63 1.43 -8.89 11.88
CA PRO A 63 2.17 -7.91 11.10
C PRO A 63 2.97 -6.98 12.03
N VAL A 64 4.14 -6.54 11.55
CA VAL A 64 4.96 -5.56 12.27
C VAL A 64 4.42 -4.17 12.00
N GLU A 65 4.15 -3.44 13.07
CA GLU A 65 3.86 -2.02 13.03
C GLU A 65 5.16 -1.23 13.16
N HIS A 66 5.47 -0.44 12.14
CA HIS A 66 6.65 0.42 12.06
C HIS A 66 6.21 1.87 11.88
N GLU A 67 6.92 2.77 12.56
CA GLU A 67 6.67 4.20 12.46
C GLU A 67 7.87 4.88 11.80
N ILE A 68 7.63 5.68 10.75
CA ILE A 68 8.63 6.51 10.11
C ILE A 68 8.26 7.99 10.20
N ASN A 69 9.19 8.81 10.70
CA ASN A 69 9.07 10.25 10.77
C ASN A 69 9.76 10.88 9.57
N VAL A 70 9.02 11.61 8.75
CA VAL A 70 9.53 12.27 7.55
C VAL A 70 9.71 13.74 7.81
N PHE A 71 10.93 14.25 7.55
CA PHE A 71 11.31 15.65 7.65
C PHE A 71 11.58 16.22 6.26
N ALA A 72 11.18 17.46 6.04
CA ALA A 72 11.53 18.20 4.84
C ALA A 72 12.05 19.58 5.21
N GLU A 73 13.15 20.04 4.56
CA GLU A 73 13.77 21.35 4.80
C GLU A 73 14.06 21.60 6.30
N GLY A 74 14.39 20.54 7.05
CA GLY A 74 14.66 20.59 8.48
C GLY A 74 13.44 20.65 9.40
N ALA A 75 12.22 20.63 8.87
CA ALA A 75 10.98 20.62 9.64
C ALA A 75 10.25 19.28 9.54
N PRO A 76 9.48 18.84 10.57
CA PRO A 76 8.61 17.68 10.48
C PRO A 76 7.57 17.86 9.37
N LEU A 77 7.48 16.89 8.46
CA LEU A 77 6.51 16.89 7.36
C LEU A 77 5.33 15.97 7.64
N MET A 78 5.63 14.71 8.01
CA MET A 78 4.60 13.72 8.33
C MET A 78 5.18 12.58 9.16
N ARG A 79 4.27 11.82 9.80
CA ARG A 79 4.56 10.55 10.46
C ARG A 79 3.68 9.48 9.84
N ILE A 80 4.25 8.34 9.48
CA ILE A 80 3.53 7.25 8.81
C ILE A 80 3.71 5.98 9.63
N THR A 81 2.60 5.33 9.98
CA THR A 81 2.59 3.97 10.52
C THR A 81 2.40 2.99 9.34
N CYS A 82 3.31 2.04 9.17
CA CYS A 82 3.38 1.16 8.00
C CYS A 82 4.05 -0.18 8.33
N THR A 83 4.12 -1.09 7.38
CA THR A 83 5.10 -2.19 7.44
C THR A 83 6.50 -1.67 7.10
N PRO A 84 7.59 -2.29 7.63
CA PRO A 84 8.96 -1.77 7.53
C PRO A 84 9.63 -1.98 6.17
N ASP A 85 8.90 -2.40 5.15
CA ASP A 85 9.37 -2.67 3.80
C ASP A 85 8.98 -1.56 2.81
N HIS A 86 9.72 -1.42 1.71
CA HIS A 86 9.43 -0.45 0.63
C HIS A 86 9.21 0.99 1.14
N LEU A 87 10.02 1.43 2.14
CA LEU A 87 9.86 2.74 2.77
C LEU A 87 10.14 3.89 1.80
N ARG A 88 11.09 3.71 0.87
CA ARG A 88 11.40 4.71 -0.17
C ARG A 88 10.22 4.90 -1.11
N GLU A 89 9.66 3.81 -1.57
CA GLU A 89 8.46 3.79 -2.42
C GLU A 89 7.28 4.42 -1.70
N LEU A 90 7.08 4.09 -0.41
CA LEU A 90 6.02 4.66 0.41
C LEU A 90 6.10 6.18 0.48
N ILE A 91 7.30 6.72 0.78
CA ILE A 91 7.50 8.17 0.94
C ILE A 91 7.32 8.89 -0.40
N VAL A 92 7.96 8.41 -1.47
CA VAL A 92 7.86 9.01 -2.81
C VAL A 92 6.41 9.00 -3.28
N GLY A 93 5.73 7.85 -3.17
CA GLY A 93 4.33 7.73 -3.57
C GLY A 93 3.39 8.59 -2.73
N ARG A 94 3.62 8.70 -1.41
CA ARG A 94 2.86 9.58 -0.53
C ARG A 94 3.03 11.05 -0.89
N LEU A 95 4.27 11.50 -1.10
CA LEU A 95 4.55 12.88 -1.51
C LEU A 95 3.84 13.22 -2.81
N PHE A 96 3.85 12.31 -3.78
CA PHE A 96 3.19 12.50 -5.07
C PHE A 96 1.66 12.44 -4.95
N SER A 97 1.12 11.39 -4.35
CA SER A 97 -0.33 11.16 -4.26
C SER A 97 -1.07 12.18 -3.38
N GLU A 98 -0.40 12.76 -2.38
CA GLU A 98 -0.93 13.84 -1.54
C GLU A 98 -0.64 15.25 -2.12
N GLY A 99 0.16 15.34 -3.19
CA GLY A 99 0.43 16.57 -3.91
C GLY A 99 1.46 17.48 -3.27
N PHE A 100 2.41 16.94 -2.54
CA PHE A 100 3.61 17.67 -2.12
C PHE A 100 4.54 17.91 -3.30
N VAL A 101 4.58 16.99 -4.24
CA VAL A 101 5.34 17.04 -5.49
C VAL A 101 4.44 16.67 -6.69
N ASP A 102 4.85 17.10 -7.88
CA ASP A 102 4.14 16.83 -9.13
C ASP A 102 4.89 15.83 -10.02
N ALA A 103 6.19 15.64 -9.77
CA ALA A 103 7.05 14.70 -10.47
C ALA A 103 8.15 14.18 -9.54
N LEU A 104 8.81 13.09 -9.95
CA LEU A 104 9.95 12.55 -9.20
C LEU A 104 11.11 13.56 -9.12
N ASP A 105 11.33 14.34 -10.18
CA ASP A 105 12.37 15.37 -10.26
C ASP A 105 12.19 16.53 -9.26
N ASP A 106 10.99 16.66 -8.66
CA ASP A 106 10.77 17.62 -7.58
C ASP A 106 11.40 17.19 -6.24
N ILE A 107 11.87 15.94 -6.15
CA ILE A 107 12.58 15.37 -5.01
C ILE A 107 14.07 15.37 -5.36
N ALA A 108 14.82 16.32 -4.81
CA ALA A 108 16.26 16.41 -5.04
C ALA A 108 17.05 15.33 -4.29
N ALA A 109 16.60 14.97 -3.09
CA ALA A 109 17.20 13.89 -2.30
C ALA A 109 16.16 13.27 -1.35
N LEU A 110 16.34 11.98 -1.07
CA LEU A 110 15.60 11.24 -0.05
C LEU A 110 16.57 10.29 0.65
N ASP A 111 16.86 10.58 1.91
CA ASP A 111 17.70 9.76 2.79
C ASP A 111 16.84 9.12 3.86
N ILE A 112 17.04 7.82 4.11
CA ILE A 112 16.32 7.06 5.13
C ILE A 112 17.35 6.49 6.09
N SER A 113 17.14 6.66 7.40
CA SER A 113 18.03 6.10 8.43
C SER A 113 18.10 4.57 8.32
N ASP A 114 19.19 3.97 8.77
CA ASP A 114 19.44 2.51 8.68
C ASP A 114 18.36 1.68 9.42
N ASP A 115 17.76 2.25 10.45
CA ASP A 115 16.67 1.60 11.20
C ASP A 115 15.28 1.86 10.58
N GLY A 116 15.21 2.69 9.52
CA GLY A 116 13.96 3.04 8.83
C GLY A 116 13.04 3.96 9.62
N SER A 117 13.46 4.48 10.79
CA SER A 117 12.58 5.28 11.67
C SER A 117 12.47 6.75 11.25
N THR A 118 13.40 7.23 10.44
CA THR A 118 13.48 8.62 10.04
C THR A 118 13.84 8.76 8.56
N ALA A 119 13.19 9.69 7.88
CA ALA A 119 13.52 10.06 6.52
C ALA A 119 13.67 11.57 6.37
N TYR A 120 14.62 11.99 5.56
CA TYR A 120 14.89 13.38 5.20
C TYR A 120 14.67 13.58 3.71
N VAL A 121 13.79 14.51 3.36
CA VAL A 121 13.44 14.88 1.98
C VAL A 121 13.99 16.27 1.72
N ALA A 122 14.75 16.42 0.64
CA ALA A 122 15.09 17.71 0.07
C ALA A 122 14.28 17.89 -1.23
N PHE A 123 13.55 18.98 -1.33
CA PHE A 123 12.84 19.32 -2.58
C PHE A 123 13.77 20.05 -3.55
N ALA A 124 13.60 19.79 -4.84
CA ALA A 124 14.29 20.57 -5.86
C ALA A 124 13.86 22.05 -5.78
N PRO A 125 14.76 23.00 -6.11
CA PRO A 125 14.40 24.41 -6.17
C PRO A 125 13.18 24.59 -7.09
N VAL A 126 12.13 25.23 -6.58
CA VAL A 126 10.88 25.46 -7.33
C VAL A 126 11.24 26.21 -8.63
N ARG A 127 11.12 25.56 -9.78
CA ARG A 127 11.04 26.27 -11.05
C ARG A 127 9.85 27.22 -10.93
N ALA A 128 10.06 28.52 -11.17
CA ALA A 128 9.12 29.61 -10.95
C ALA A 128 7.86 29.50 -11.85
N THR A 129 7.12 28.43 -11.71
CA THR A 129 5.81 28.19 -12.33
C THR A 129 4.77 27.95 -11.24
N GLY A 130 4.50 28.99 -10.44
CA GLY A 130 3.23 29.21 -9.76
C GLY A 130 2.72 28.23 -8.74
N GLY A 131 3.52 27.30 -8.23
CA GLY A 131 3.11 26.37 -7.17
C GLY A 131 3.32 26.98 -5.80
N ALA A 132 2.27 27.25 -5.06
CA ALA A 132 2.37 27.70 -3.66
C ALA A 132 3.02 26.60 -2.81
N ARG A 133 4.18 26.88 -2.19
CA ARG A 133 4.73 26.09 -1.10
C ARG A 133 3.66 25.91 -0.04
N ARG A 134 3.37 24.68 0.31
CA ARG A 134 2.42 24.40 1.39
C ARG A 134 3.11 24.61 2.73
N ASP A 135 2.65 25.63 3.46
CA ASP A 135 2.95 25.80 4.87
C ASP A 135 2.21 24.73 5.68
N ALA A 136 2.93 24.13 6.61
CA ALA A 136 2.49 23.34 7.75
C ALA A 136 2.77 21.82 7.70
N ALA A 137 3.65 21.43 8.62
CA ALA A 137 3.80 20.07 9.09
C ALA A 137 2.46 19.54 9.61
N GLU A 138 2.00 18.42 9.06
CA GLU A 138 0.83 17.74 9.56
C GLU A 138 1.11 16.27 9.79
N VAL A 139 0.71 15.80 10.97
CA VAL A 139 0.69 14.37 11.28
C VAL A 139 -0.53 13.77 10.60
N VAL A 140 -0.30 12.99 9.53
CA VAL A 140 -1.38 12.26 8.84
C VAL A 140 -1.41 10.84 9.39
N PRO A 141 -2.42 10.46 10.20
CA PRO A 141 -2.57 9.08 10.63
C PRO A 141 -2.93 8.18 9.44
N THR A 142 -2.58 6.90 9.56
CA THR A 142 -2.89 5.84 8.55
C THR A 142 -4.37 5.66 8.28
N TYR A 143 -5.22 6.13 9.19
CA TYR A 143 -6.67 6.23 9.02
C TYR A 143 -6.94 7.67 8.62
N GLY A 144 -7.47 7.89 7.42
CA GLY A 144 -7.75 9.24 6.95
C GLY A 144 -8.28 10.14 8.07
N VAL A 145 -7.75 11.35 8.21
CA VAL A 145 -8.18 12.30 9.24
C VAL A 145 -9.65 12.60 9.03
N PRO A 146 -10.54 12.35 10.00
CA PRO A 146 -11.93 12.76 9.89
C PRO A 146 -12.01 14.27 9.68
N GLY A 147 -12.63 14.72 8.60
CA GLY A 147 -12.97 16.12 8.38
C GLY A 147 -12.01 16.93 7.51
N ARG A 148 -10.93 16.36 6.97
CA ARG A 148 -10.19 17.05 5.93
C ARG A 148 -10.81 16.81 4.56
N PRO A 149 -11.29 17.86 3.85
CA PRO A 149 -11.63 17.68 2.45
C PRO A 149 -10.34 17.26 1.72
N PHE A 150 -10.42 16.18 0.93
CA PHE A 150 -9.42 15.86 -0.05
C PHE A 150 -9.17 17.11 -0.88
N ARG A 151 -8.03 17.75 -0.69
CA ARG A 151 -7.60 18.83 -1.59
C ARG A 151 -7.06 18.13 -2.83
N ALA A 152 -7.95 17.87 -3.79
CA ALA A 152 -7.53 17.65 -5.16
C ALA A 152 -6.66 18.87 -5.52
N GLY A 153 -5.35 18.65 -5.55
CA GLY A 153 -4.49 19.64 -6.20
C GLY A 153 -5.00 19.78 -7.63
N GLU A 154 -5.12 20.99 -8.14
CA GLU A 154 -5.81 21.37 -9.37
C GLU A 154 -5.35 20.66 -10.66
N ARG A 155 -4.53 19.63 -10.61
CA ARG A 155 -3.78 19.12 -11.77
C ARG A 155 -4.36 17.95 -12.53
N ARG A 156 -5.24 17.13 -11.96
CA ARG A 156 -5.98 16.14 -12.74
C ARG A 156 -7.38 15.98 -12.19
N SER A 157 -8.34 16.57 -12.86
CA SER A 157 -9.75 16.29 -12.61
C SER A 157 -10.23 15.02 -13.29
N GLN A 158 -9.48 14.54 -14.30
CA GLN A 158 -9.83 13.36 -15.10
C GLN A 158 -8.58 12.57 -15.45
N VAL A 159 -8.75 11.27 -15.70
CA VAL A 159 -7.75 10.38 -16.30
C VAL A 159 -8.13 10.12 -17.76
N GLU A 160 -7.14 9.77 -18.58
CA GLU A 160 -7.42 9.31 -19.95
C GLU A 160 -7.78 7.83 -19.90
N PRO A 161 -9.01 7.44 -20.30
CA PRO A 161 -9.42 6.05 -20.25
C PRO A 161 -8.59 5.18 -21.19
N VAL A 162 -8.29 3.96 -20.74
CA VAL A 162 -7.60 2.95 -21.55
C VAL A 162 -8.47 1.70 -21.69
N PRO A 163 -8.35 0.97 -22.80
CA PRO A 163 -9.00 -0.34 -22.92
C PRO A 163 -8.50 -1.29 -21.82
N TRP A 164 -9.40 -2.10 -21.33
CA TRP A 164 -9.14 -3.17 -20.36
C TRP A 164 -9.88 -4.44 -20.79
N SER A 165 -9.49 -5.59 -20.31
CA SER A 165 -10.19 -6.83 -20.58
C SER A 165 -10.60 -7.56 -19.30
N VAL A 166 -11.72 -8.27 -19.37
CA VAL A 166 -12.23 -9.10 -18.27
C VAL A 166 -11.22 -10.22 -17.93
N ASP A 167 -10.57 -10.80 -18.93
CA ASP A 167 -9.59 -11.88 -18.76
C ASP A 167 -8.32 -11.40 -18.04
N GLU A 168 -7.85 -10.18 -18.31
CA GLU A 168 -6.74 -9.56 -17.58
C GLU A 168 -7.11 -9.38 -16.10
N VAL A 169 -8.30 -8.84 -15.82
CA VAL A 169 -8.75 -8.64 -14.44
C VAL A 169 -8.91 -9.97 -13.71
N TYR A 170 -9.44 -11.01 -14.35
CA TYR A 170 -9.53 -12.35 -13.76
C TYR A 170 -8.15 -12.97 -13.52
N SER A 171 -7.21 -12.76 -14.42
CA SER A 171 -5.81 -13.21 -14.23
C SER A 171 -5.18 -12.54 -13.02
N LEU A 172 -5.29 -11.22 -12.91
CA LEU A 172 -4.82 -10.45 -11.76
C LEU A 172 -5.51 -10.91 -10.46
N ALA A 173 -6.83 -11.15 -10.50
CA ALA A 173 -7.56 -11.60 -9.33
C ALA A 173 -7.12 -13.00 -8.84
N ARG A 174 -6.79 -13.91 -9.76
CA ARG A 174 -6.22 -15.24 -9.42
C ARG A 174 -4.84 -15.10 -8.79
N MET A 175 -3.96 -14.31 -9.38
CA MET A 175 -2.62 -14.04 -8.83
C MET A 175 -2.73 -13.40 -7.44
N PHE A 176 -3.57 -12.39 -7.31
CA PHE A 176 -3.82 -11.68 -6.07
C PHE A 176 -4.37 -12.60 -4.95
N ALA A 177 -5.18 -13.59 -5.30
CA ALA A 177 -5.71 -14.56 -4.33
C ALA A 177 -4.66 -15.58 -3.86
N ALA A 178 -3.64 -15.84 -4.68
CA ALA A 178 -2.62 -16.85 -4.42
C ALA A 178 -1.35 -16.29 -3.74
N ASP A 179 -1.03 -15.00 -3.94
CA ASP A 179 0.24 -14.42 -3.57
C ASP A 179 0.09 -13.13 -2.74
N THR A 180 -0.30 -13.29 -1.49
CA THR A 180 -0.37 -12.21 -0.48
C THR A 180 0.10 -12.78 0.86
N PRO A 181 1.42 -13.06 1.00
CA PRO A 181 1.94 -13.88 2.10
C PRO A 181 1.70 -13.30 3.50
N VAL A 182 1.86 -11.98 3.68
CA VAL A 182 1.62 -11.35 4.99
C VAL A 182 0.14 -11.39 5.34
N HIS A 183 -0.74 -11.09 4.37
CA HIS A 183 -2.18 -11.19 4.57
C HIS A 183 -2.64 -12.62 4.87
N LEU A 184 -2.12 -13.61 4.12
CA LEU A 184 -2.47 -15.03 4.33
C LEU A 184 -1.98 -15.55 5.69
N ALA A 185 -0.81 -15.11 6.14
CA ALA A 185 -0.25 -15.52 7.42
C ALA A 185 -0.91 -14.84 8.62
N THR A 186 -1.28 -13.55 8.49
CA THR A 186 -1.67 -12.72 9.63
C THR A 186 -3.13 -12.26 9.60
N GLY A 187 -3.76 -12.20 8.41
CA GLY A 187 -5.06 -11.54 8.21
C GLY A 187 -5.03 -10.02 8.41
N GLY A 188 -3.86 -9.43 8.74
CA GLY A 188 -3.70 -8.05 9.19
C GLY A 188 -3.08 -7.08 8.19
N ALA A 189 -2.88 -7.48 6.93
CA ALA A 189 -2.28 -6.63 5.90
C ALA A 189 -3.22 -6.40 4.72
N HIS A 190 -3.02 -5.27 4.07
CA HIS A 190 -3.61 -4.91 2.78
C HIS A 190 -2.59 -5.06 1.68
N SER A 191 -3.01 -5.59 0.54
CA SER A 191 -2.15 -5.81 -0.62
C SER A 191 -2.54 -4.89 -1.77
N CYS A 192 -1.56 -4.51 -2.58
CA CYS A 192 -1.75 -3.70 -3.78
C CYS A 192 -0.81 -4.17 -4.89
N TYR A 193 -1.34 -4.35 -6.11
CA TYR A 193 -0.59 -4.74 -7.31
C TYR A 193 -0.59 -3.60 -8.33
N LEU A 194 0.54 -3.40 -8.98
CA LEU A 194 0.73 -2.59 -10.18
C LEU A 194 0.84 -3.51 -11.37
N ALA A 195 -0.01 -3.33 -12.37
CA ALA A 195 0.03 -4.13 -13.59
C ALA A 195 -0.01 -3.26 -14.84
N LEU A 196 0.55 -3.77 -15.93
CA LEU A 196 0.50 -3.17 -17.26
C LEU A 196 0.15 -4.26 -18.26
N GLY A 197 -0.96 -4.11 -19.01
CA GLY A 197 -1.41 -5.11 -19.95
C GLY A 197 -1.61 -6.51 -19.35
N GLY A 198 -2.10 -6.57 -18.11
CA GLY A 198 -2.32 -7.83 -17.38
C GLY A 198 -1.07 -8.45 -16.73
N GLU A 199 0.13 -7.92 -16.99
CA GLU A 199 1.38 -8.33 -16.35
C GLU A 199 1.60 -7.57 -15.05
N VAL A 200 1.86 -8.28 -13.94
CA VAL A 200 2.21 -7.66 -12.64
C VAL A 200 3.66 -7.22 -12.66
N LEU A 201 3.87 -5.91 -12.57
CA LEU A 201 5.21 -5.30 -12.52
C LEU A 201 5.74 -5.18 -11.09
N PHE A 202 4.85 -4.94 -10.15
CA PHE A 202 5.18 -4.79 -8.74
C PHE A 202 3.97 -5.08 -7.86
N TRP A 203 4.22 -5.59 -6.68
CA TRP A 203 3.21 -5.74 -5.64
C TRP A 203 3.81 -5.55 -4.25
N CYS A 204 2.98 -5.13 -3.31
CA CYS A 204 3.38 -4.97 -1.91
C CYS A 204 2.21 -5.20 -0.97
N GLU A 205 2.54 -5.34 0.31
CA GLU A 205 1.58 -5.38 1.40
C GLU A 205 1.90 -4.29 2.42
N ASP A 206 0.88 -3.81 3.13
CA ASP A 206 1.02 -2.86 4.24
C ASP A 206 -0.15 -2.99 5.22
N LEU A 207 0.03 -2.54 6.46
CA LEU A 207 -1.03 -2.41 7.45
C LEU A 207 -2.19 -1.54 6.94
N GLY A 208 -1.85 -0.49 6.18
CA GLY A 208 -2.78 0.47 5.63
C GLY A 208 -2.96 0.33 4.11
N ARG A 209 -4.22 0.21 3.64
CA ARG A 209 -4.51 0.19 2.19
C ARG A 209 -3.99 1.42 1.44
N HIS A 210 -3.94 2.59 2.10
CA HIS A 210 -3.38 3.82 1.52
C HIS A 210 -1.88 3.72 1.35
N ASN A 211 -1.19 3.15 2.34
CA ASN A 211 0.25 2.92 2.25
C ASN A 211 0.59 1.93 1.14
N ALA A 212 -0.16 0.82 1.03
CA ALA A 212 0.05 -0.15 -0.04
C ALA A 212 -0.13 0.50 -1.43
N LEU A 213 -1.13 1.39 -1.60
CA LEU A 213 -1.30 2.16 -2.83
C LEU A 213 -0.14 3.14 -3.04
N ASP A 214 0.28 3.86 -2.01
CA ASP A 214 1.41 4.80 -2.11
C ASP A 214 2.72 4.07 -2.46
N LYS A 215 2.99 2.90 -1.88
CA LYS A 215 4.15 2.05 -2.25
C LYS A 215 4.14 1.71 -3.73
N VAL A 216 2.98 1.32 -4.28
CA VAL A 216 2.81 0.99 -5.69
C VAL A 216 3.04 2.20 -6.60
N ILE A 217 2.46 3.36 -6.26
CA ILE A 217 2.66 4.62 -7.00
C ILE A 217 4.13 5.04 -6.95
N GLY A 218 4.75 4.99 -5.77
CA GLY A 218 6.15 5.35 -5.61
C GLY A 218 7.10 4.42 -6.37
N HIS A 219 6.83 3.12 -6.37
CA HIS A 219 7.59 2.18 -7.19
C HIS A 219 7.48 2.54 -8.68
N ALA A 220 6.27 2.81 -9.16
CA ALA A 220 6.06 3.17 -10.56
C ALA A 220 6.87 4.41 -10.95
N LEU A 221 6.87 5.46 -10.11
CA LEU A 221 7.64 6.67 -10.33
C LEU A 221 9.15 6.41 -10.35
N LEU A 222 9.66 5.64 -9.37
CA LEU A 222 11.09 5.30 -9.27
C LEU A 222 11.57 4.40 -10.41
N ALA A 223 10.72 3.51 -10.90
CA ALA A 223 11.02 2.59 -12.01
C ALA A 223 10.71 3.18 -13.39
N GLY A 224 10.16 4.41 -13.48
CA GLY A 224 9.78 5.03 -14.75
C GLY A 224 8.61 4.34 -15.46
N VAL A 225 7.72 3.68 -14.72
CA VAL A 225 6.53 3.05 -15.28
C VAL A 225 5.49 4.11 -15.63
N ASP A 226 4.93 4.03 -16.83
CA ASP A 226 3.88 4.94 -17.29
C ASP A 226 2.55 4.63 -16.58
N LEU A 227 2.27 5.41 -15.54
CA LEU A 227 1.05 5.30 -14.75
C LEU A 227 -0.24 5.53 -15.56
N ALA A 228 -0.16 6.28 -16.69
CA ALA A 228 -1.32 6.54 -17.55
C ALA A 228 -1.80 5.29 -18.32
N ARG A 229 -1.07 4.19 -18.25
CA ARG A 229 -1.42 2.90 -18.86
C ARG A 229 -1.59 1.79 -17.83
N ALA A 230 -1.39 2.10 -16.55
CA ALA A 230 -1.33 1.12 -15.49
C ALA A 230 -2.74 0.72 -14.98
N THR A 231 -2.83 -0.50 -14.49
CA THR A 231 -3.93 -1.02 -13.68
C THR A 231 -3.44 -1.21 -12.25
N VAL A 232 -4.18 -0.69 -11.29
CA VAL A 232 -3.94 -0.97 -9.86
C VAL A 232 -5.02 -1.92 -9.34
N PHE A 233 -4.58 -3.00 -8.66
CA PHE A 233 -5.46 -3.95 -7.99
C PHE A 233 -5.23 -3.91 -6.48
N SER A 234 -6.25 -3.56 -5.68
CA SER A 234 -6.16 -3.40 -4.23
C SER A 234 -7.01 -4.42 -3.47
N SER A 235 -6.59 -4.79 -2.26
CA SER A 235 -7.41 -5.62 -1.36
C SER A 235 -8.48 -4.82 -0.62
N GLY A 236 -8.26 -3.52 -0.42
CA GLY A 236 -9.04 -2.67 0.49
C GLY A 236 -10.32 -2.11 -0.12
N ARG A 237 -11.22 -1.66 0.77
CA ARG A 237 -12.35 -0.81 0.35
C ARG A 237 -11.83 0.44 -0.36
N ILE A 238 -12.61 0.94 -1.31
CA ILE A 238 -12.27 2.14 -2.07
C ILE A 238 -13.15 3.31 -1.63
N PRO A 239 -12.71 4.10 -0.65
CA PRO A 239 -13.31 5.40 -0.33
C PRO A 239 -12.81 6.50 -1.27
N ALA A 240 -13.41 7.68 -1.16
CA ALA A 240 -13.15 8.83 -2.01
C ALA A 240 -11.67 9.27 -2.04
N ASP A 241 -10.97 9.21 -0.91
CA ASP A 241 -9.55 9.55 -0.79
C ASP A 241 -8.64 8.58 -1.58
N MET A 242 -8.96 7.28 -1.64
CA MET A 242 -8.27 6.32 -2.49
C MET A 242 -8.47 6.65 -3.98
N VAL A 243 -9.72 6.94 -4.39
CA VAL A 243 -10.01 7.36 -5.77
C VAL A 243 -9.26 8.64 -6.12
N GLY A 244 -9.23 9.60 -5.21
CA GLY A 244 -8.49 10.84 -5.40
C GLY A 244 -6.99 10.63 -5.64
N LYS A 245 -6.34 9.73 -4.89
CA LYS A 245 -4.93 9.37 -5.10
C LYS A 245 -4.69 8.76 -6.49
N VAL A 246 -5.57 7.85 -6.91
CA VAL A 246 -5.50 7.18 -8.21
C VAL A 246 -5.67 8.18 -9.36
N ILE A 247 -6.68 9.06 -9.29
CA ILE A 247 -6.90 10.12 -10.28
C ILE A 247 -5.68 11.05 -10.37
N ARG A 248 -5.18 11.52 -9.21
CA ARG A 248 -3.99 12.38 -9.17
C ARG A 248 -2.78 11.71 -9.81
N SER A 249 -2.61 10.41 -9.59
CA SER A 249 -1.52 9.64 -10.17
C SER A 249 -1.70 9.37 -11.67
N GLY A 250 -2.87 9.68 -12.22
CA GLY A 250 -3.18 9.47 -13.63
C GLY A 250 -3.44 8.02 -14.00
N ILE A 251 -3.69 7.16 -13.03
CA ILE A 251 -3.96 5.73 -13.25
C ILE A 251 -5.40 5.58 -13.77
N PRO A 252 -5.61 4.97 -14.95
CA PRO A 252 -6.93 4.91 -15.59
C PRO A 252 -7.82 3.75 -15.11
N VAL A 253 -7.24 2.71 -14.51
CA VAL A 253 -8.00 1.50 -14.11
C VAL A 253 -7.69 1.15 -12.65
N LEU A 254 -8.76 1.17 -11.83
CA LEU A 254 -8.70 0.77 -10.42
C LEU A 254 -9.59 -0.46 -10.19
N VAL A 255 -8.96 -1.53 -9.73
CA VAL A 255 -9.61 -2.80 -9.40
C VAL A 255 -9.49 -3.07 -7.91
N THR A 256 -10.52 -3.65 -7.30
CA THR A 256 -10.46 -4.12 -5.90
C THR A 256 -11.28 -5.38 -5.67
N LYS A 257 -10.83 -6.23 -4.76
CA LYS A 257 -11.64 -7.34 -4.24
C LYS A 257 -12.76 -6.89 -3.29
N ALA A 258 -12.73 -5.64 -2.82
CA ALA A 258 -13.69 -5.07 -1.87
C ALA A 258 -14.77 -4.23 -2.57
N VAL A 259 -15.38 -3.29 -1.84
CA VAL A 259 -16.46 -2.43 -2.31
C VAL A 259 -16.05 -0.97 -2.33
N PRO A 260 -16.61 -0.14 -3.23
CA PRO A 260 -16.44 1.30 -3.19
C PRO A 260 -17.47 1.95 -2.25
N THR A 261 -17.25 3.23 -1.93
CA THR A 261 -18.30 4.09 -1.37
C THR A 261 -19.08 4.80 -2.48
N ASP A 262 -20.25 5.34 -2.17
CA ASP A 262 -21.06 6.09 -3.12
C ASP A 262 -20.33 7.32 -3.68
N LEU A 263 -19.62 8.06 -2.83
CA LEU A 263 -18.80 9.19 -3.25
C LEU A 263 -17.64 8.75 -4.17
N ALA A 264 -16.98 7.63 -3.87
CA ALA A 264 -15.93 7.07 -4.72
C ALA A 264 -16.46 6.75 -6.14
N VAL A 265 -17.68 6.20 -6.23
CA VAL A 265 -18.30 5.90 -7.53
C VAL A 265 -18.60 7.18 -8.31
N ARG A 266 -19.14 8.23 -7.66
CA ARG A 266 -19.36 9.52 -8.31
C ARG A 266 -18.05 10.13 -8.81
N MET A 267 -17.00 10.17 -7.96
CA MET A 267 -15.70 10.68 -8.35
C MET A 267 -15.08 9.90 -9.51
N ALA A 268 -15.22 8.57 -9.53
CA ALA A 268 -14.74 7.75 -10.63
C ALA A 268 -15.43 8.10 -11.96
N ARG A 269 -16.75 8.35 -11.94
CA ARG A 269 -17.51 8.79 -13.13
C ARG A 269 -17.07 10.15 -13.62
N ASP A 270 -16.99 11.13 -12.73
CA ASP A 270 -16.60 12.50 -13.06
C ASP A 270 -15.16 12.56 -13.62
N ALA A 271 -14.29 11.69 -13.10
CA ALA A 271 -12.90 11.60 -13.49
C ALA A 271 -12.63 10.66 -14.68
N ARG A 272 -13.63 9.99 -15.24
CA ARG A 272 -13.50 9.00 -16.31
C ARG A 272 -12.59 7.80 -15.92
N LEU A 273 -12.55 7.45 -14.63
CA LEU A 273 -11.77 6.35 -14.09
C LEU A 273 -12.55 5.04 -14.25
N THR A 274 -11.96 4.01 -14.87
CA THR A 274 -12.52 2.66 -14.83
C THR A 274 -12.44 2.12 -13.41
N LEU A 275 -13.60 1.80 -12.82
CA LEU A 275 -13.72 1.31 -11.45
C LEU A 275 -14.37 -0.07 -11.41
N ILE A 276 -13.58 -1.08 -11.06
CA ILE A 276 -13.99 -2.48 -10.97
C ILE A 276 -13.86 -2.95 -9.53
N CYS A 277 -14.94 -3.44 -8.95
CA CYS A 277 -14.97 -3.85 -7.55
C CYS A 277 -15.53 -5.27 -7.40
N GLN A 278 -15.35 -5.84 -6.20
CA GLN A 278 -15.70 -7.23 -5.91
C GLN A 278 -15.07 -8.20 -6.93
N ALA A 279 -13.89 -7.86 -7.45
CA ALA A 279 -13.16 -8.70 -8.38
C ALA A 279 -12.65 -9.96 -7.67
N ARG A 280 -13.03 -11.11 -8.21
CA ARG A 280 -12.70 -12.46 -7.78
C ARG A 280 -12.19 -13.24 -8.99
N PRO A 281 -11.58 -14.42 -8.80
CA PRO A 281 -11.14 -15.27 -9.91
C PRO A 281 -12.21 -15.63 -10.95
N ASP A 282 -13.49 -15.51 -10.59
CA ASP A 282 -14.64 -15.97 -11.36
C ASP A 282 -15.76 -14.93 -11.53
N SER A 283 -15.63 -13.77 -10.89
CA SER A 283 -16.67 -12.73 -10.91
C SER A 283 -16.09 -11.35 -10.64
N LEU A 284 -16.72 -10.32 -11.20
CA LEU A 284 -16.40 -8.92 -10.95
C LEU A 284 -17.64 -8.04 -11.14
N LYS A 285 -17.57 -6.81 -10.63
CA LYS A 285 -18.60 -5.78 -10.87
C LYS A 285 -17.95 -4.51 -11.38
N VAL A 286 -18.41 -4.04 -12.53
CA VAL A 286 -17.99 -2.75 -13.10
C VAL A 286 -18.90 -1.66 -12.57
N PHE A 287 -18.36 -0.72 -11.82
CA PHE A 287 -19.07 0.43 -11.24
C PHE A 287 -18.99 1.66 -12.14
N ASN A 288 -17.94 1.75 -12.92
CA ASN A 288 -17.76 2.74 -13.98
C ASN A 288 -16.84 2.20 -15.06
N ASP A 289 -17.24 2.36 -16.31
CA ASP A 289 -16.42 2.14 -17.49
C ASP A 289 -16.68 3.31 -18.46
N PRO A 290 -15.75 4.22 -18.63
CA PRO A 290 -15.93 5.37 -19.52
C PRO A 290 -15.84 5.03 -21.02
N LEU A 291 -15.50 3.78 -21.37
CA LEU A 291 -15.41 3.30 -22.74
C LEU A 291 -16.58 2.37 -23.14
N ALA A 292 -17.49 2.05 -22.19
CA ALA A 292 -18.67 1.20 -22.43
C ALA A 292 -19.83 1.96 -23.08
#